data_97e926fc4324f6a3f67afee157c5d2f5
#
_entry.id   97e926fc4324f6a3f67afee157c5d2f5
#
_cell.length_a   1.000
_cell.length_b   1.000
_cell.length_c   1.000
_cell.angle_alpha   90.00
_cell.angle_beta   90.00
_cell.angle_gamma   90.00
#
_symmetry.space_group_name_H-M   'P 1'
#
loop_
_entity.id
_entity.type
_entity.pdbx_description
1 polymer ?
#
loop_
_entity_poly.entity_id
_entity_poly.type
_entity_poly.pdbx_seq_one_letter_code
_entity_poly.pdbx_strand_id
1 'polypeptide(L)'
;HGTVVSGTHEAHELDWPEFHNGVASALEIGAANVDSSWIFAHASASRGGRARHAGFLLGLGLHGHLRRLGRVHAYRYLAPRHVLTTVGLVLGLGASFLGTGDAAARQVMAVQVAAFLPPGSVPLHMSTMTQAAGLLGMGLVFCQTDHAWTAMRLASQLDAPMVDTADANEAHRDAYAHSAGLALGLVYLGRARRTSMSSSADHTLLERLCRAVATPLGEASGMAVARTAAASALALALLCLRSGRRDVAEALAPPTPANLAHIRPDLLLVRSLARALVLGDASPSDEWLDSTCAWTHPGDDVPRALAFYQIRAGACLALGLLYAGRADERARALLLRQLSLE
;
A
#
# COMPACT_ATOMS: atom_id res chain seq x y z
N HIS A 1 -19.56 13.27 9.38
CA HIS A 1 -19.65 13.25 10.85
C HIS A 1 -18.34 12.75 11.40
N GLY A 2 -17.52 13.66 12.00
CA GLY A 2 -16.26 13.25 12.64
C GLY A 2 -16.52 12.53 13.95
N THR A 3 -15.75 11.50 14.24
CA THR A 3 -15.78 10.83 15.55
C THR A 3 -15.17 11.77 16.59
N VAL A 4 -15.94 12.14 17.61
CA VAL A 4 -15.43 12.91 18.76
C VAL A 4 -14.94 11.91 19.81
N VAL A 5 -13.63 11.82 20.00
CA VAL A 5 -13.04 11.04 21.09
C VAL A 5 -12.91 11.98 22.29
N SER A 6 -13.72 11.75 23.32
CA SER A 6 -13.65 12.49 24.59
C SER A 6 -12.82 11.67 25.58
N GLY A 7 -11.63 12.16 25.90
CA GLY A 7 -10.72 11.59 26.89
C GLY A 7 -9.41 12.37 26.96
N THR A 8 -8.69 12.26 28.07
CA THR A 8 -7.34 12.82 28.25
C THR A 8 -6.32 11.97 27.48
N HIS A 9 -6.36 12.02 26.14
CA HIS A 9 -5.35 11.39 25.29
C HIS A 9 -4.18 12.35 25.07
N GLU A 10 -2.97 11.82 25.01
CA GLU A 10 -1.81 12.62 24.60
C GLU A 10 -2.04 13.19 23.20
N ALA A 11 -1.52 14.40 22.94
CA ALA A 11 -1.78 15.12 21.68
C ALA A 11 -1.45 14.29 20.42
N HIS A 12 -0.49 13.35 20.50
CA HIS A 12 -0.10 12.48 19.38
C HIS A 12 -1.07 11.31 19.11
N GLU A 13 -1.87 10.89 20.09
CA GLU A 13 -2.86 9.81 19.89
C GLU A 13 -4.01 10.25 18.99
N LEU A 14 -4.30 11.56 18.94
CA LEU A 14 -5.34 12.13 18.09
C LEU A 14 -4.89 12.45 16.66
N ASP A 15 -3.61 12.37 16.36
CA ASP A 15 -3.06 12.76 15.05
C ASP A 15 -3.67 11.96 13.90
N TRP A 16 -3.81 10.63 14.03
CA TRP A 16 -4.40 9.79 13.00
C TRP A 16 -5.92 9.98 12.85
N PRO A 17 -6.73 10.00 13.92
CA PRO A 17 -8.14 10.38 13.83
C PRO A 17 -8.36 11.73 13.15
N GLU A 18 -7.58 12.76 13.53
CA GLU A 18 -7.67 14.09 12.90
C GLU A 18 -7.23 14.07 11.43
N PHE A 19 -6.21 13.30 11.07
CA PHE A 19 -5.83 13.09 9.68
C PHE A 19 -7.00 12.51 8.88
N HIS A 20 -7.66 11.44 9.35
CA HIS A 20 -8.79 10.83 8.67
C HIS A 20 -10.01 11.76 8.59
N ASN A 21 -10.27 12.55 9.63
CA ASN A 21 -11.29 13.60 9.62
C ASN A 21 -10.99 14.65 8.52
N GLY A 22 -9.71 14.98 8.33
CA GLY A 22 -9.26 15.87 7.26
C GLY A 22 -9.53 15.28 5.88
N VAL A 23 -9.20 14.00 5.66
CA VAL A 23 -9.50 13.29 4.40
C VAL A 23 -11.00 13.34 4.11
N ALA A 24 -11.84 12.97 5.09
CA ALA A 24 -13.30 12.96 4.93
C ALA A 24 -13.83 14.36 4.55
N SER A 25 -13.36 15.41 5.24
CA SER A 25 -13.77 16.78 4.95
C SER A 25 -13.39 17.23 3.52
N ALA A 26 -12.25 16.81 3.01
CA ALA A 26 -11.83 17.13 1.65
C ALA A 26 -12.63 16.37 0.59
N LEU A 27 -13.04 15.13 0.87
CA LEU A 27 -13.85 14.33 -0.03
C LEU A 27 -15.27 14.89 -0.24
N GLU A 28 -15.76 15.73 0.69
CA GLU A 28 -17.03 16.48 0.54
C GLU A 28 -16.92 17.66 -0.44
N ILE A 29 -15.68 18.07 -0.78
CA ILE A 29 -15.43 19.16 -1.73
C ILE A 29 -15.51 18.60 -3.13
N GLY A 30 -16.63 18.69 -3.78
CA GLY A 30 -16.82 18.21 -5.12
C GLY A 30 -15.94 18.91 -6.19
N ALA A 31 -16.48 19.16 -7.39
CA ALA A 31 -15.76 19.79 -8.51
C ALA A 31 -15.47 21.30 -8.32
N ALA A 32 -15.48 21.81 -7.09
CA ALA A 32 -15.20 23.20 -6.78
C ALA A 32 -13.83 23.63 -7.29
N ASN A 33 -13.70 24.90 -7.64
CA ASN A 33 -12.45 25.44 -8.15
C ASN A 33 -11.49 25.74 -6.98
N VAL A 34 -10.66 24.75 -6.64
CA VAL A 34 -9.70 24.85 -5.55
C VAL A 34 -8.35 25.32 -6.12
N ASP A 35 -7.88 26.47 -5.68
CA ASP A 35 -6.56 27.00 -6.01
C ASP A 35 -5.59 26.97 -4.83
N SER A 36 -4.33 27.31 -5.08
CA SER A 36 -3.29 27.30 -4.04
C SER A 36 -3.60 28.28 -2.89
N SER A 37 -4.19 29.44 -3.18
CA SER A 37 -4.51 30.48 -2.17
C SER A 37 -5.57 29.96 -1.23
N TRP A 38 -6.59 29.32 -1.78
CA TRP A 38 -7.66 28.70 -1.01
C TRP A 38 -7.14 27.57 -0.11
N ILE A 39 -6.24 26.70 -0.63
CA ILE A 39 -5.64 25.60 0.14
C ILE A 39 -4.87 26.16 1.35
N PHE A 40 -4.08 27.25 1.16
CA PHE A 40 -3.35 27.87 2.25
C PHE A 40 -4.26 28.58 3.25
N ALA A 41 -5.31 29.24 2.80
CA ALA A 41 -6.30 29.89 3.69
C ALA A 41 -6.99 28.84 4.57
N HIS A 42 -7.33 27.67 4.01
CA HIS A 42 -7.91 26.56 4.76
C HIS A 42 -6.93 26.00 5.81
N ALA A 43 -5.63 25.99 5.55
CA ALA A 43 -4.61 25.54 6.51
C ALA A 43 -4.63 26.37 7.80
N SER A 44 -4.78 27.70 7.68
CA SER A 44 -4.82 28.59 8.83
C SER A 44 -6.15 28.56 9.60
N ALA A 45 -7.24 28.17 8.94
CA ALA A 45 -8.57 28.06 9.51
C ALA A 45 -8.88 26.70 10.14
N SER A 46 -8.04 25.70 9.94
CA SER A 46 -8.30 24.32 10.38
C SER A 46 -8.23 24.20 11.91
N ARG A 47 -9.38 23.90 12.53
CA ARG A 47 -9.49 23.73 14.00
C ARG A 47 -8.79 22.47 14.54
N GLY A 48 -8.56 21.45 13.69
CA GLY A 48 -7.91 20.17 14.04
C GLY A 48 -6.39 20.17 13.87
N GLY A 49 -5.75 21.34 13.73
CA GLY A 49 -4.30 21.46 13.64
C GLY A 49 -3.68 20.90 12.35
N ARG A 50 -2.38 20.60 12.43
CA ARG A 50 -1.58 20.17 11.28
C ARG A 50 -1.96 18.79 10.74
N ALA A 51 -2.34 17.86 11.62
CA ALA A 51 -2.72 16.50 11.23
C ALA A 51 -3.98 16.50 10.37
N ARG A 52 -5.01 17.25 10.77
CA ARG A 52 -6.25 17.40 9.99
C ARG A 52 -6.00 18.03 8.63
N HIS A 53 -5.17 19.07 8.57
CA HIS A 53 -4.82 19.68 7.29
C HIS A 53 -3.98 18.76 6.40
N ALA A 54 -3.13 17.92 6.98
CA ALA A 54 -2.40 16.88 6.25
C ALA A 54 -3.32 15.88 5.56
N GLY A 55 -4.33 15.37 6.29
CA GLY A 55 -5.38 14.51 5.70
C GLY A 55 -6.20 15.23 4.64
N PHE A 56 -6.49 16.51 4.86
CA PHE A 56 -7.20 17.35 3.90
C PHE A 56 -6.44 17.46 2.56
N LEU A 57 -5.11 17.61 2.59
CA LEU A 57 -4.27 17.57 1.39
C LEU A 57 -4.38 16.24 0.65
N LEU A 58 -4.39 15.12 1.36
CA LEU A 58 -4.61 13.81 0.73
C LEU A 58 -5.98 13.73 0.04
N GLY A 59 -7.05 14.11 0.74
CA GLY A 59 -8.41 14.09 0.19
C GLY A 59 -8.57 14.99 -1.04
N LEU A 60 -8.01 16.20 -1.02
CA LEU A 60 -7.94 17.08 -2.20
C LEU A 60 -7.19 16.42 -3.35
N GLY A 61 -6.12 15.68 -3.03
CA GLY A 61 -5.33 14.94 -4.02
C GLY A 61 -6.13 13.84 -4.71
N LEU A 62 -6.95 13.10 -3.96
CA LEU A 62 -7.82 12.05 -4.51
C LEU A 62 -8.83 12.60 -5.53
N HIS A 63 -9.28 13.84 -5.36
CA HIS A 63 -10.11 14.55 -6.35
C HIS A 63 -9.30 15.24 -7.46
N GLY A 64 -7.97 15.15 -7.46
CA GLY A 64 -7.11 15.75 -8.48
C GLY A 64 -6.88 17.28 -8.31
N HIS A 65 -7.34 17.89 -7.22
CA HIS A 65 -7.21 19.33 -7.00
C HIS A 65 -5.74 19.79 -6.84
N LEU A 66 -4.84 18.91 -6.37
CA LEU A 66 -3.43 19.27 -6.20
C LEU A 66 -2.64 19.42 -7.51
N ARG A 67 -3.24 19.12 -8.68
CA ARG A 67 -2.63 19.45 -9.99
C ARG A 67 -2.35 20.94 -10.16
N ARG A 68 -3.12 21.79 -9.47
CA ARG A 68 -2.97 23.25 -9.50
C ARG A 68 -2.03 23.78 -8.42
N LEU A 69 -1.56 22.91 -7.51
CA LEU A 69 -0.59 23.32 -6.48
C LEU A 69 0.79 23.49 -7.14
N GLY A 70 1.24 24.74 -7.27
CA GLY A 70 2.56 25.03 -7.83
C GLY A 70 3.69 24.40 -7.01
N ARG A 71 4.81 24.05 -7.68
CA ARG A 71 5.97 23.42 -7.02
C ARG A 71 6.48 24.21 -5.81
N VAL A 72 6.54 25.53 -5.91
CA VAL A 72 6.97 26.40 -4.80
C VAL A 72 6.08 26.19 -3.58
N HIS A 73 4.78 26.05 -3.79
CA HIS A 73 3.81 25.81 -2.72
C HIS A 73 3.95 24.39 -2.13
N ALA A 74 4.21 23.38 -2.96
CA ALA A 74 4.52 22.04 -2.46
C ALA A 74 5.75 22.04 -1.55
N TYR A 75 6.85 22.67 -1.97
CA TYR A 75 8.06 22.78 -1.14
C TYR A 75 7.83 23.59 0.15
N ARG A 76 6.95 24.60 0.15
CA ARG A 76 6.56 25.32 1.37
C ARG A 76 5.92 24.40 2.40
N TYR A 77 5.13 23.42 2.00
CA TYR A 77 4.58 22.40 2.90
C TYR A 77 5.64 21.42 3.40
N LEU A 78 6.64 21.10 2.58
CA LEU A 78 7.71 20.16 2.94
C LEU A 78 8.79 20.76 3.84
N ALA A 79 9.01 22.09 3.76
CA ALA A 79 10.07 22.80 4.49
C ALA A 79 10.01 22.58 6.03
N PRO A 80 8.85 22.57 6.71
CA PRO A 80 8.77 22.32 8.15
C PRO A 80 9.06 20.87 8.56
N ARG A 81 9.22 19.94 7.60
CA ARG A 81 9.46 18.50 7.84
C ARG A 81 8.44 17.82 8.76
N HIS A 82 7.21 18.30 8.78
CA HIS A 82 6.14 17.65 9.55
C HIS A 82 5.70 16.37 8.84
N VAL A 83 5.86 15.22 9.50
CA VAL A 83 5.71 13.89 8.89
C VAL A 83 4.34 13.72 8.23
N LEU A 84 3.24 13.92 8.96
CA LEU A 84 1.89 13.72 8.42
C LEU A 84 1.57 14.69 7.27
N THR A 85 2.03 15.94 7.35
CA THR A 85 1.85 16.91 6.26
C THR A 85 2.59 16.46 5.00
N THR A 86 3.80 15.93 5.15
CA THR A 86 4.56 15.37 4.03
C THR A 86 3.85 14.16 3.44
N VAL A 87 3.38 13.22 4.29
CA VAL A 87 2.62 12.03 3.85
C VAL A 87 1.36 12.45 3.08
N GLY A 88 0.53 13.32 3.65
CA GLY A 88 -0.71 13.77 3.01
C GLY A 88 -0.48 14.48 1.69
N LEU A 89 0.52 15.36 1.63
CA LEU A 89 0.89 16.07 0.40
C LEU A 89 1.43 15.12 -0.67
N VAL A 90 2.39 14.26 -0.31
CA VAL A 90 3.08 13.37 -1.25
C VAL A 90 2.09 12.35 -1.84
N LEU A 91 1.27 11.71 -1.02
CA LEU A 91 0.25 10.79 -1.50
C LEU A 91 -0.86 11.53 -2.29
N GLY A 92 -1.26 12.71 -1.85
CA GLY A 92 -2.24 13.53 -2.55
C GLY A 92 -1.76 13.99 -3.92
N LEU A 93 -0.49 14.42 -4.04
CA LEU A 93 0.12 14.72 -5.34
C LEU A 93 0.22 13.45 -6.20
N GLY A 94 0.65 12.32 -5.62
CA GLY A 94 0.70 11.04 -6.31
C GLY A 94 -0.65 10.66 -6.92
N ALA A 95 -1.73 10.79 -6.14
CA ALA A 95 -3.10 10.54 -6.60
C ALA A 95 -3.54 11.55 -7.68
N SER A 96 -3.25 12.83 -7.50
CA SER A 96 -3.57 13.86 -8.50
C SER A 96 -2.90 13.65 -9.84
N PHE A 97 -1.66 13.15 -9.83
CA PHE A 97 -0.87 12.89 -11.03
C PHE A 97 -0.81 11.39 -11.38
N LEU A 98 -1.83 10.63 -11.00
CA LEU A 98 -1.90 9.18 -11.23
C LEU A 98 -1.63 8.83 -12.71
N GLY A 99 -0.60 7.99 -12.95
CA GLY A 99 -0.27 7.45 -14.26
C GLY A 99 0.25 8.45 -15.29
N THR A 100 0.56 9.69 -14.88
CA THR A 100 1.00 10.73 -15.82
C THR A 100 2.50 10.75 -16.07
N GLY A 101 3.31 10.18 -15.18
CA GLY A 101 4.77 10.30 -15.21
C GLY A 101 5.27 11.75 -15.05
N ASP A 102 4.44 12.65 -14.47
CA ASP A 102 4.78 14.08 -14.37
C ASP A 102 6.11 14.33 -13.69
N ALA A 103 6.97 15.12 -14.34
CA ALA A 103 8.33 15.37 -13.89
C ALA A 103 8.40 16.19 -12.60
N ALA A 104 7.47 17.11 -12.39
CA ALA A 104 7.42 17.94 -11.20
C ALA A 104 6.95 17.13 -9.98
N ALA A 105 5.89 16.35 -10.13
CA ALA A 105 5.42 15.43 -9.10
C ALA A 105 6.51 14.40 -8.76
N ARG A 106 7.12 13.77 -9.76
CA ARG A 106 8.26 12.86 -9.59
C ARG A 106 9.38 13.48 -8.74
N GLN A 107 9.76 14.73 -9.01
CA GLN A 107 10.83 15.40 -8.28
C GLN A 107 10.49 15.59 -6.80
N VAL A 108 9.24 15.93 -6.47
CA VAL A 108 8.75 16.04 -5.09
C VAL A 108 8.85 14.69 -4.37
N MET A 109 8.48 13.58 -5.04
CA MET A 109 8.59 12.23 -4.48
C MET A 109 10.05 11.80 -4.29
N ALA A 110 10.90 12.04 -5.31
CA ALA A 110 12.30 11.61 -5.31
C ALA A 110 13.12 12.21 -4.16
N VAL A 111 12.82 13.44 -3.75
CA VAL A 111 13.51 14.11 -2.63
C VAL A 111 13.25 13.39 -1.30
N GLN A 112 12.13 12.66 -1.18
CA GLN A 112 11.77 11.95 0.06
C GLN A 112 12.51 10.61 0.22
N VAL A 113 13.08 10.07 -0.86
CA VAL A 113 13.65 8.70 -0.87
C VAL A 113 15.07 8.74 -1.43
N ALA A 114 16.05 8.35 -0.60
CA ALA A 114 17.47 8.38 -0.99
C ALA A 114 17.76 7.60 -2.28
N ALA A 115 17.07 6.49 -2.52
CA ALA A 115 17.23 5.65 -3.71
C ALA A 115 16.93 6.36 -5.05
N PHE A 116 16.16 7.44 -5.03
CA PHE A 116 15.81 8.22 -6.22
C PHE A 116 16.63 9.49 -6.40
N LEU A 117 17.51 9.80 -5.45
CA LEU A 117 18.43 10.93 -5.56
C LEU A 117 19.55 10.64 -6.58
N PRO A 118 20.09 11.67 -7.22
CA PRO A 118 21.28 11.51 -8.08
C PRO A 118 22.47 10.92 -7.31
N PRO A 119 23.34 10.16 -7.98
CA PRO A 119 24.57 9.66 -7.36
C PRO A 119 25.40 10.80 -6.73
N GLY A 120 25.89 10.59 -5.51
CA GLY A 120 26.66 11.59 -4.76
C GLY A 120 25.82 12.62 -3.99
N SER A 121 24.49 12.56 -4.09
CA SER A 121 23.63 13.42 -3.26
C SER A 121 23.66 12.99 -1.79
N VAL A 122 23.64 13.98 -0.89
CA VAL A 122 23.52 13.73 0.55
C VAL A 122 22.05 13.42 0.88
N PRO A 123 21.74 12.29 1.50
CA PRO A 123 20.38 11.97 1.95
C PRO A 123 19.88 12.98 2.98
N LEU A 124 18.60 13.33 2.90
CA LEU A 124 17.98 14.31 3.80
C LEU A 124 17.57 13.73 5.17
N HIS A 125 17.90 12.48 5.48
CA HIS A 125 17.51 11.78 6.71
C HIS A 125 16.01 11.94 7.02
N MET A 126 15.17 11.62 6.03
CA MET A 126 13.71 11.66 6.17
C MET A 126 13.23 10.50 7.03
N SER A 127 12.14 10.73 7.80
CA SER A 127 11.52 9.65 8.57
C SER A 127 11.12 8.48 7.66
N THR A 128 11.10 7.27 8.18
CA THR A 128 10.74 6.07 7.42
C THR A 128 9.34 6.16 6.83
N MET A 129 8.39 6.74 7.57
CA MET A 129 7.03 6.97 7.09
C MET A 129 6.98 7.94 5.89
N THR A 130 7.79 8.99 5.92
CA THR A 130 7.92 9.93 4.80
C THR A 130 8.52 9.25 3.57
N GLN A 131 9.55 8.41 3.77
CA GLN A 131 10.16 7.63 2.70
C GLN A 131 9.17 6.63 2.09
N ALA A 132 8.40 5.92 2.92
CA ALA A 132 7.33 5.01 2.49
C ALA A 132 6.27 5.72 1.64
N ALA A 133 5.83 6.91 2.08
CA ALA A 133 4.92 7.75 1.29
C ALA A 133 5.54 8.19 -0.03
N GLY A 134 6.84 8.51 -0.05
CA GLY A 134 7.59 8.85 -1.27
C GLY A 134 7.62 7.70 -2.29
N LEU A 135 7.90 6.47 -1.82
CA LEU A 135 7.86 5.27 -2.67
C LEU A 135 6.47 5.05 -3.27
N LEU A 136 5.43 5.08 -2.43
CA LEU A 136 4.06 4.87 -2.89
C LEU A 136 3.59 6.00 -3.83
N GLY A 137 3.93 7.25 -3.52
CA GLY A 137 3.68 8.40 -4.39
C GLY A 137 4.35 8.24 -5.76
N MET A 138 5.60 7.73 -5.80
CA MET A 138 6.29 7.40 -7.04
C MET A 138 5.54 6.32 -7.83
N GLY A 139 5.06 5.25 -7.16
CA GLY A 139 4.22 4.21 -7.76
C GLY A 139 2.92 4.76 -8.36
N LEU A 140 2.28 5.71 -7.68
CA LEU A 140 1.06 6.36 -8.16
C LEU A 140 1.33 7.22 -9.41
N VAL A 141 2.36 8.07 -9.38
CA VAL A 141 2.72 8.93 -10.53
C VAL A 141 3.04 8.11 -11.77
N PHE A 142 3.69 6.96 -11.62
CA PHE A 142 4.03 6.05 -12.71
C PHE A 142 3.07 4.86 -12.84
N CYS A 143 1.87 4.94 -12.27
CA CYS A 143 0.89 3.86 -12.32
C CYS A 143 0.57 3.45 -13.77
N GLN A 144 0.73 2.17 -14.08
CA GLN A 144 0.41 1.57 -15.38
C GLN A 144 1.24 2.11 -16.57
N THR A 145 2.37 2.78 -16.29
CA THR A 145 3.23 3.35 -17.35
C THR A 145 4.29 2.39 -17.87
N ASP A 146 4.51 1.28 -17.18
CA ASP A 146 5.59 0.32 -17.46
C ASP A 146 7.00 0.96 -17.48
N HIS A 147 7.20 2.04 -16.71
CA HIS A 147 8.46 2.82 -16.70
C HIS A 147 9.61 2.04 -16.05
N ALA A 148 10.46 1.42 -16.88
CA ALA A 148 11.48 0.46 -16.48
C ALA A 148 12.47 0.99 -15.43
N TRP A 149 12.95 2.23 -15.56
CA TRP A 149 13.90 2.81 -14.61
C TRP A 149 13.29 2.94 -13.20
N THR A 150 12.05 3.44 -13.09
CA THR A 150 11.34 3.55 -11.81
C THR A 150 11.11 2.17 -11.21
N ALA A 151 10.66 1.21 -12.02
CA ALA A 151 10.43 -0.16 -11.56
C ALA A 151 11.72 -0.82 -11.05
N MET A 152 12.83 -0.65 -11.75
CA MET A 152 14.15 -1.18 -11.33
C MET A 152 14.58 -0.57 -9.99
N ARG A 153 14.42 0.74 -9.79
CA ARG A 153 14.73 1.41 -8.52
C ARG A 153 13.82 0.94 -7.39
N LEU A 154 12.51 0.79 -7.63
CA LEU A 154 11.58 0.25 -6.65
C LEU A 154 11.90 -1.21 -6.30
N ALA A 155 12.19 -2.04 -7.30
CA ALA A 155 12.59 -3.43 -7.09
C ALA A 155 13.86 -3.53 -6.22
N SER A 156 14.84 -2.64 -6.37
CA SER A 156 16.02 -2.64 -5.51
C SER A 156 15.71 -2.33 -4.04
N GLN A 157 14.61 -1.62 -3.76
CA GLN A 157 14.20 -1.30 -2.39
C GLN A 157 13.55 -2.47 -1.64
N LEU A 158 13.18 -3.54 -2.33
CA LEU A 158 12.66 -4.76 -1.68
C LEU A 158 13.75 -5.49 -0.87
N ASP A 159 14.99 -5.46 -1.36
CA ASP A 159 16.12 -6.15 -0.75
C ASP A 159 17.11 -5.20 -0.05
N ALA A 160 16.95 -3.89 -0.23
CA ALA A 160 17.88 -2.93 0.34
C ALA A 160 17.78 -2.93 1.88
N PRO A 161 18.91 -3.05 2.59
CA PRO A 161 18.90 -2.73 4.01
C PRO A 161 18.44 -1.28 4.15
N MET A 162 17.44 -1.06 5.01
CA MET A 162 16.99 0.30 5.30
C MET A 162 18.16 1.14 5.82
N VAL A 163 18.24 2.37 5.32
CA VAL A 163 19.09 3.39 5.95
C VAL A 163 18.65 3.47 7.40
N ASP A 164 19.64 3.31 8.30
CA ASP A 164 19.40 3.33 9.75
C ASP A 164 18.89 4.72 10.14
N THR A 165 17.58 4.82 10.29
CA THR A 165 16.92 6.01 10.80
C THR A 165 16.58 5.79 12.26
N ALA A 166 16.82 6.77 13.10
CA ALA A 166 16.62 6.67 14.54
C ALA A 166 15.19 6.31 14.95
N ASP A 167 14.21 6.54 14.06
CA ASP A 167 12.79 6.25 14.23
C ASP A 167 12.33 4.89 13.64
N ALA A 168 13.26 4.11 13.05
CA ALA A 168 12.93 2.88 12.34
C ALA A 168 12.71 1.70 13.29
N ASN A 169 11.47 1.53 13.75
CA ASN A 169 11.01 0.29 14.37
C ASN A 169 10.58 -0.75 13.30
N GLU A 170 10.23 -1.98 13.74
CA GLU A 170 9.83 -3.06 12.81
C GLU A 170 8.59 -2.68 11.96
N ALA A 171 7.59 -2.01 12.55
CA ALA A 171 6.39 -1.58 11.83
C ALA A 171 6.73 -0.55 10.74
N HIS A 172 7.65 0.38 11.01
CA HIS A 172 8.11 1.35 10.01
C HIS A 172 8.88 0.68 8.87
N ARG A 173 9.71 -0.33 9.18
CA ARG A 173 10.42 -1.12 8.17
C ARG A 173 9.47 -1.94 7.31
N ASP A 174 8.45 -2.55 7.92
CA ASP A 174 7.40 -3.26 7.19
C ASP A 174 6.62 -2.31 6.27
N ALA A 175 6.22 -1.14 6.76
CA ALA A 175 5.53 -0.13 5.97
C ALA A 175 6.35 0.36 4.78
N TYR A 176 7.66 0.55 4.94
CA TYR A 176 8.57 0.91 3.84
C TYR A 176 8.61 -0.17 2.76
N ALA A 177 8.82 -1.44 3.15
CA ALA A 177 8.90 -2.55 2.22
C ALA A 177 7.56 -2.78 1.49
N HIS A 178 6.44 -2.74 2.21
CA HIS A 178 5.10 -2.84 1.62
C HIS A 178 4.85 -1.71 0.62
N SER A 179 5.26 -0.49 0.95
CA SER A 179 5.14 0.66 0.02
C SER A 179 5.99 0.47 -1.23
N ALA A 180 7.20 -0.10 -1.11
CA ALA A 180 8.04 -0.44 -2.27
C ALA A 180 7.39 -1.51 -3.16
N GLY A 181 6.83 -2.57 -2.54
CA GLY A 181 6.12 -3.63 -3.25
C GLY A 181 4.86 -3.13 -3.97
N LEU A 182 4.02 -2.36 -3.27
CA LEU A 182 2.84 -1.73 -3.85
C LEU A 182 3.21 -0.77 -4.99
N ALA A 183 4.23 0.07 -4.80
CA ALA A 183 4.68 1.00 -5.81
C ALA A 183 5.18 0.29 -7.07
N LEU A 184 5.98 -0.78 -6.92
CA LEU A 184 6.43 -1.62 -8.04
C LEU A 184 5.24 -2.23 -8.77
N GLY A 185 4.29 -2.79 -8.02
CA GLY A 185 3.07 -3.37 -8.57
C GLY A 185 2.21 -2.33 -9.30
N LEU A 186 2.12 -1.09 -8.79
CA LEU A 186 1.39 0.01 -9.45
C LEU A 186 2.04 0.41 -10.78
N VAL A 187 3.38 0.55 -10.85
CA VAL A 187 4.09 0.85 -12.10
C VAL A 187 3.74 -0.17 -13.18
N TYR A 188 3.65 -1.43 -12.81
CA TYR A 188 3.33 -2.54 -13.71
C TYR A 188 1.89 -3.04 -13.59
N LEU A 189 0.95 -2.22 -13.12
CA LEU A 189 -0.42 -2.62 -12.83
C LEU A 189 -1.09 -3.36 -14.00
N GLY A 190 -1.44 -4.62 -13.77
CA GLY A 190 -2.08 -5.51 -14.73
C GLY A 190 -1.22 -5.83 -15.97
N ARG A 191 0.10 -5.63 -15.92
CA ARG A 191 1.01 -5.86 -17.05
C ARG A 191 0.90 -7.30 -17.57
N ALA A 192 0.86 -8.29 -16.69
CA ALA A 192 0.76 -9.70 -17.09
C ALA A 192 -0.50 -10.05 -17.89
N ARG A 193 -1.54 -9.23 -17.79
CA ARG A 193 -2.77 -9.36 -18.60
C ARG A 193 -2.72 -8.55 -19.88
N ARG A 194 -2.01 -7.40 -19.88
CA ARG A 194 -1.92 -6.48 -21.03
C ARG A 194 -0.88 -6.90 -22.06
N THR A 195 0.17 -7.59 -21.61
CA THR A 195 1.30 -8.00 -22.45
C THR A 195 1.64 -9.46 -22.23
N SER A 196 2.29 -10.09 -23.19
CA SER A 196 2.74 -11.50 -23.09
C SER A 196 3.82 -11.74 -22.02
N MET A 197 4.39 -10.66 -21.44
CA MET A 197 5.54 -10.74 -20.52
C MET A 197 6.65 -11.68 -21.03
N SER A 198 6.99 -11.57 -22.29
CA SER A 198 7.93 -12.47 -22.97
C SER A 198 9.38 -11.99 -22.94
N SER A 199 9.64 -10.78 -22.39
CA SER A 199 11.01 -10.30 -22.28
C SER A 199 11.78 -11.05 -21.18
N SER A 200 13.09 -11.21 -21.37
CA SER A 200 13.97 -11.80 -20.35
C SER A 200 13.90 -11.05 -19.03
N ALA A 201 13.77 -9.72 -19.07
CA ALA A 201 13.66 -8.89 -17.86
C ALA A 201 12.35 -9.15 -17.10
N ASP A 202 11.22 -9.36 -17.80
CA ASP A 202 9.94 -9.70 -17.20
C ASP A 202 10.00 -11.05 -16.49
N HIS A 203 10.59 -12.06 -17.13
CA HIS A 203 10.79 -13.38 -16.53
C HIS A 203 11.66 -13.32 -15.29
N THR A 204 12.81 -12.65 -15.37
CA THR A 204 13.72 -12.49 -14.23
C THR A 204 13.04 -11.80 -13.05
N LEU A 205 12.24 -10.75 -13.29
CA LEU A 205 11.51 -10.07 -12.24
C LEU A 205 10.47 -10.98 -11.59
N LEU A 206 9.65 -11.67 -12.40
CA LEU A 206 8.63 -12.59 -11.90
C LEU A 206 9.24 -13.74 -11.09
N GLU A 207 10.27 -14.39 -11.61
CA GLU A 207 10.98 -15.46 -10.90
C GLU A 207 11.55 -14.98 -9.57
N ARG A 208 12.16 -13.80 -9.55
CA ARG A 208 12.69 -13.20 -8.31
C ARG A 208 11.59 -12.98 -7.28
N LEU A 209 10.46 -12.36 -7.67
CA LEU A 209 9.34 -12.10 -6.78
C LEU A 209 8.69 -13.40 -6.28
N CYS A 210 8.44 -14.37 -7.17
CA CYS A 210 7.89 -15.68 -6.80
C CYS A 210 8.84 -16.43 -5.85
N ARG A 211 10.14 -16.40 -6.11
CA ARG A 211 11.16 -17.03 -5.24
C ARG A 211 11.15 -16.38 -3.85
N ALA A 212 11.08 -15.06 -3.75
CA ALA A 212 11.03 -14.37 -2.47
C ALA A 212 9.81 -14.77 -1.64
N VAL A 213 8.64 -14.97 -2.28
CA VAL A 213 7.43 -15.44 -1.59
C VAL A 213 7.52 -16.91 -1.20
N ALA A 214 8.08 -17.75 -2.08
CA ALA A 214 8.16 -19.21 -1.88
C ALA A 214 9.29 -19.64 -0.93
N THR A 215 10.23 -18.74 -0.58
CA THR A 215 11.35 -19.07 0.31
C THR A 215 10.80 -19.55 1.66
N PRO A 216 11.16 -20.79 2.09
CA PRO A 216 10.74 -21.31 3.38
C PRO A 216 11.27 -20.41 4.51
N LEU A 217 10.38 -19.98 5.39
CA LEU A 217 10.75 -19.26 6.59
C LEU A 217 11.14 -20.30 7.64
N GLY A 218 12.42 -20.61 7.78
CA GLY A 218 12.93 -21.41 8.89
C GLY A 218 13.13 -20.56 10.13
N GLU A 219 13.43 -21.20 11.28
CA GLU A 219 13.69 -20.51 12.57
C GLU A 219 14.78 -19.44 12.47
N ALA A 220 15.76 -19.64 11.56
CA ALA A 220 16.85 -18.69 11.29
C ALA A 220 16.49 -17.62 10.23
N SER A 221 15.32 -17.72 9.59
CA SER A 221 14.90 -16.74 8.57
C SER A 221 14.42 -15.48 9.26
N GLY A 222 15.28 -14.47 9.30
CA GLY A 222 14.99 -13.23 10.02
C GLY A 222 13.78 -12.46 9.47
N MET A 223 13.30 -11.49 10.26
CA MET A 223 12.21 -10.58 9.92
C MET A 223 12.35 -9.92 8.54
N ALA A 224 13.58 -9.74 8.06
CA ALA A 224 13.86 -9.18 6.74
C ALA A 224 13.31 -10.07 5.59
N VAL A 225 13.45 -11.39 5.69
CA VAL A 225 12.95 -12.33 4.66
C VAL A 225 11.42 -12.30 4.61
N ALA A 226 10.75 -12.30 5.77
CA ALA A 226 9.29 -12.20 5.84
C ALA A 226 8.79 -10.88 5.23
N ARG A 227 9.50 -9.78 5.48
CA ARG A 227 9.21 -8.46 4.94
C ARG A 227 9.33 -8.42 3.41
N THR A 228 10.43 -8.95 2.87
CA THR A 228 10.64 -9.06 1.42
C THR A 228 9.59 -9.95 0.77
N ALA A 229 9.18 -11.05 1.42
CA ALA A 229 8.12 -11.93 0.94
C ALA A 229 6.76 -11.21 0.86
N ALA A 230 6.39 -10.45 1.90
CA ALA A 230 5.15 -9.66 1.91
C ALA A 230 5.15 -8.59 0.81
N ALA A 231 6.23 -7.83 0.69
CA ALA A 231 6.39 -6.80 -0.34
C ALA A 231 6.34 -7.39 -1.76
N SER A 232 6.97 -8.55 -1.97
CA SER A 232 6.93 -9.28 -3.25
C SER A 232 5.54 -9.80 -3.57
N ALA A 233 4.78 -10.29 -2.58
CA ALA A 233 3.40 -10.73 -2.77
C ALA A 233 2.49 -9.57 -3.20
N LEU A 234 2.64 -8.38 -2.60
CA LEU A 234 1.91 -7.16 -3.00
C LEU A 234 2.27 -6.72 -4.43
N ALA A 235 3.55 -6.78 -4.80
CA ALA A 235 4.00 -6.47 -6.16
C ALA A 235 3.38 -7.45 -7.17
N LEU A 236 3.40 -8.76 -6.89
CA LEU A 236 2.80 -9.80 -7.74
C LEU A 236 1.29 -9.62 -7.89
N ALA A 237 0.59 -9.28 -6.79
CA ALA A 237 -0.85 -9.05 -6.79
C ALA A 237 -1.29 -8.01 -7.83
N LEU A 238 -0.57 -6.89 -7.89
CA LEU A 238 -0.88 -5.78 -8.79
C LEU A 238 -0.34 -6.01 -10.21
N LEU A 239 0.89 -6.51 -10.35
CA LEU A 239 1.50 -6.83 -11.64
C LEU A 239 0.69 -7.87 -12.40
N CYS A 240 0.26 -8.95 -11.71
CA CYS A 240 -0.52 -10.05 -12.27
C CYS A 240 -2.03 -9.91 -12.01
N LEU A 241 -2.54 -8.71 -11.73
CA LEU A 241 -3.94 -8.47 -11.39
C LEU A 241 -4.87 -9.07 -12.46
N ARG A 242 -5.74 -10.00 -12.03
CA ARG A 242 -6.73 -10.70 -12.87
C ARG A 242 -6.12 -11.36 -14.12
N SER A 243 -4.87 -11.82 -14.03
CA SER A 243 -4.21 -12.51 -15.15
C SER A 243 -4.56 -13.98 -15.25
N GLY A 244 -5.10 -14.59 -14.19
CA GLY A 244 -5.37 -16.02 -14.11
C GLY A 244 -4.10 -16.88 -14.07
N ARG A 245 -2.91 -16.32 -13.83
CA ARG A 245 -1.63 -17.02 -13.82
C ARG A 245 -1.54 -18.00 -12.65
N ARG A 246 -1.71 -19.27 -12.95
CA ARG A 246 -1.69 -20.35 -11.96
C ARG A 246 -0.31 -20.55 -11.34
N ASP A 247 0.76 -20.43 -12.13
CA ASP A 247 2.15 -20.50 -11.66
C ASP A 247 2.45 -19.49 -10.53
N VAL A 248 2.02 -18.24 -10.72
CA VAL A 248 2.14 -17.19 -9.68
C VAL A 248 1.21 -17.48 -8.50
N ALA A 249 -0.03 -17.92 -8.76
CA ALA A 249 -0.99 -18.25 -7.71
C ALA A 249 -0.54 -19.44 -6.84
N GLU A 250 0.19 -20.41 -7.42
CA GLU A 250 0.82 -21.52 -6.68
C GLU A 250 1.94 -21.04 -5.76
N ALA A 251 2.81 -20.14 -6.23
CA ALA A 251 3.84 -19.52 -5.38
C ALA A 251 3.24 -18.75 -4.19
N LEU A 252 2.05 -18.18 -4.38
CA LEU A 252 1.28 -17.45 -3.36
C LEU A 252 0.39 -18.35 -2.49
N ALA A 253 0.30 -19.65 -2.77
CA ALA A 253 -0.58 -20.56 -2.04
C ALA A 253 -0.26 -20.56 -0.52
N PRO A 254 -1.29 -20.63 0.34
CA PRO A 254 -1.07 -20.83 1.76
C PRO A 254 -0.23 -22.08 2.02
N PRO A 255 0.71 -22.05 2.98
CA PRO A 255 1.54 -23.19 3.32
C PRO A 255 0.70 -24.32 3.93
N THR A 256 1.27 -25.51 3.99
CA THR A 256 0.67 -26.62 4.71
C THR A 256 0.66 -26.35 6.23
N PRO A 257 -0.28 -26.95 6.99
CA PRO A 257 -0.36 -26.75 8.44
C PRO A 257 0.94 -27.02 9.21
N ALA A 258 1.76 -27.97 8.72
CA ALA A 258 3.05 -28.31 9.33
C ALA A 258 4.06 -27.15 9.32
N ASN A 259 3.93 -26.21 8.39
CA ASN A 259 4.88 -25.10 8.20
C ASN A 259 4.38 -23.78 8.82
N LEU A 260 3.26 -23.78 9.54
CA LEU A 260 2.65 -22.55 10.07
C LEU A 260 3.44 -21.93 11.23
N ALA A 261 4.10 -22.74 12.04
CA ALA A 261 4.81 -22.26 13.22
C ALA A 261 5.90 -21.21 12.93
N HIS A 262 6.38 -21.19 11.68
CA HIS A 262 7.48 -20.31 11.25
C HIS A 262 7.03 -19.16 10.37
N ILE A 263 5.71 -18.98 10.15
CA ILE A 263 5.18 -17.95 9.26
C ILE A 263 4.40 -16.92 10.07
N ARG A 264 4.74 -15.66 9.89
CA ARG A 264 3.97 -14.56 10.48
C ARG A 264 2.53 -14.58 9.96
N PRO A 265 1.52 -14.48 10.83
CA PRO A 265 0.11 -14.53 10.43
C PRO A 265 -0.28 -13.47 9.39
N ASP A 266 0.26 -12.24 9.53
CA ASP A 266 0.03 -11.14 8.59
C ASP A 266 0.53 -11.45 7.17
N LEU A 267 1.60 -12.22 7.02
CA LEU A 267 2.05 -12.69 5.70
C LEU A 267 1.03 -13.62 5.04
N LEU A 268 0.30 -14.42 5.81
CA LEU A 268 -0.77 -15.29 5.28
C LEU A 268 -1.93 -14.47 4.72
N LEU A 269 -2.31 -13.38 5.39
CA LEU A 269 -3.28 -12.42 4.89
C LEU A 269 -2.84 -11.84 3.54
N VAL A 270 -1.61 -11.35 3.47
CA VAL A 270 -1.07 -10.73 2.24
C VAL A 270 -0.98 -11.74 1.09
N ARG A 271 -0.55 -12.99 1.38
CA ARG A 271 -0.48 -14.07 0.37
C ARG A 271 -1.86 -14.44 -0.17
N SER A 272 -2.85 -14.62 0.71
CA SER A 272 -4.22 -14.94 0.32
C SER A 272 -4.86 -13.82 -0.50
N LEU A 273 -4.70 -12.57 -0.07
CA LEU A 273 -5.10 -11.39 -0.81
C LEU A 273 -4.47 -11.39 -2.22
N ALA A 274 -3.14 -11.53 -2.30
CA ALA A 274 -2.40 -11.50 -3.55
C ALA A 274 -2.84 -12.63 -4.50
N ARG A 275 -2.98 -13.86 -3.98
CA ARG A 275 -3.42 -15.02 -4.75
C ARG A 275 -4.80 -14.79 -5.38
N ALA A 276 -5.78 -14.34 -4.59
CA ALA A 276 -7.12 -14.06 -5.08
C ALA A 276 -7.16 -12.93 -6.12
N LEU A 277 -6.34 -11.87 -5.95
CA LEU A 277 -6.21 -10.81 -6.94
C LEU A 277 -5.58 -11.27 -8.24
N VAL A 278 -4.59 -12.17 -8.19
CA VAL A 278 -3.94 -12.77 -9.38
C VAL A 278 -4.92 -13.64 -10.16
N LEU A 279 -5.64 -14.53 -9.47
CA LEU A 279 -6.64 -15.40 -10.10
C LEU A 279 -7.81 -14.59 -10.66
N GLY A 280 -8.31 -13.62 -9.91
CA GLY A 280 -9.40 -12.75 -10.31
C GLY A 280 -10.74 -13.45 -10.48
N ASP A 281 -10.87 -14.68 -9.96
CA ASP A 281 -12.03 -15.57 -10.04
C ASP A 281 -12.91 -15.53 -8.78
N ALA A 282 -12.69 -14.55 -7.90
CA ALA A 282 -13.44 -14.41 -6.67
C ALA A 282 -14.96 -14.37 -6.93
N SER A 283 -15.68 -15.23 -6.24
CA SER A 283 -17.14 -15.29 -6.23
C SER A 283 -17.68 -14.89 -4.85
N PRO A 284 -18.73 -14.08 -4.76
CA PRO A 284 -19.31 -13.70 -3.47
C PRO A 284 -20.16 -14.83 -2.90
N SER A 285 -19.54 -15.99 -2.60
CA SER A 285 -20.17 -17.15 -2.00
C SER A 285 -19.32 -17.74 -0.88
N ASP A 286 -19.96 -18.44 0.05
CA ASP A 286 -19.26 -19.11 1.15
C ASP A 286 -18.37 -20.25 0.62
N GLU A 287 -18.81 -20.98 -0.43
CA GLU A 287 -18.03 -22.04 -1.05
C GLU A 287 -16.69 -21.51 -1.61
N TRP A 288 -16.72 -20.33 -2.26
CA TRP A 288 -15.49 -19.71 -2.73
C TRP A 288 -14.59 -19.34 -1.57
N LEU A 289 -15.14 -18.71 -0.53
CA LEU A 289 -14.38 -18.30 0.65
C LEU A 289 -13.76 -19.50 1.37
N ASP A 290 -14.49 -20.59 1.50
CA ASP A 290 -13.99 -21.84 2.09
C ASP A 290 -12.91 -22.50 1.23
N SER A 291 -12.99 -22.39 -0.10
CA SER A 291 -11.97 -22.90 -1.02
C SER A 291 -10.64 -22.15 -0.95
N THR A 292 -10.61 -20.95 -0.38
CA THR A 292 -9.37 -20.16 -0.24
C THR A 292 -8.43 -20.75 0.81
N CYS A 293 -8.95 -21.48 1.78
CA CYS A 293 -8.18 -22.20 2.78
C CYS A 293 -8.40 -23.72 2.59
N ALA A 294 -7.31 -24.43 2.32
CA ALA A 294 -7.35 -25.89 2.15
C ALA A 294 -7.59 -26.65 3.46
N TRP A 295 -7.73 -25.94 4.57
CA TRP A 295 -7.90 -26.56 5.90
C TRP A 295 -9.32 -26.35 6.43
N THR A 296 -9.83 -27.35 7.11
CA THR A 296 -11.02 -27.23 7.95
C THR A 296 -10.74 -26.36 9.16
N HIS A 297 -11.76 -25.75 9.71
CA HIS A 297 -11.65 -24.94 10.93
C HIS A 297 -10.87 -25.68 12.02
N PRO A 298 -9.83 -25.08 12.59
CA PRO A 298 -8.83 -25.79 13.41
C PRO A 298 -9.24 -26.10 14.85
N GLY A 299 -10.49 -25.79 15.26
CA GLY A 299 -10.94 -25.99 16.64
C GLY A 299 -10.14 -25.11 17.61
N ASP A 300 -9.66 -25.72 18.72
CA ASP A 300 -8.96 -25.02 19.82
C ASP A 300 -7.46 -24.78 19.57
N ASP A 301 -6.92 -25.14 18.41
CA ASP A 301 -5.52 -24.86 18.04
C ASP A 301 -5.36 -23.38 17.69
N VAL A 302 -4.95 -22.56 18.66
CA VAL A 302 -4.85 -21.10 18.53
C VAL A 302 -3.95 -20.65 17.36
N PRO A 303 -2.73 -21.17 17.14
CA PRO A 303 -1.89 -20.80 16.01
C PRO A 303 -2.54 -21.11 14.66
N ARG A 304 -3.19 -22.26 14.52
CA ARG A 304 -3.91 -22.66 13.30
C ARG A 304 -5.19 -21.83 13.09
N ALA A 305 -5.91 -21.52 14.19
CA ALA A 305 -7.07 -20.64 14.14
C ALA A 305 -6.69 -19.24 13.65
N LEU A 306 -5.62 -18.66 14.20
CA LEU A 306 -5.12 -17.36 13.76
C LEU A 306 -4.73 -17.37 12.28
N ALA A 307 -4.02 -18.39 11.82
CA ALA A 307 -3.65 -18.55 10.43
C ALA A 307 -4.88 -18.68 9.51
N PHE A 308 -5.88 -19.46 9.92
CA PHE A 308 -7.14 -19.63 9.20
C PHE A 308 -7.86 -18.29 9.03
N TYR A 309 -8.02 -17.53 10.11
CA TYR A 309 -8.69 -16.23 10.04
C TYR A 309 -7.92 -15.21 9.21
N GLN A 310 -6.58 -15.22 9.25
CA GLN A 310 -5.76 -14.34 8.40
C GLN A 310 -5.93 -14.67 6.90
N ILE A 311 -5.97 -15.94 6.53
CA ILE A 311 -6.23 -16.35 5.14
C ILE A 311 -7.61 -15.89 4.70
N ARG A 312 -8.65 -16.10 5.51
CA ARG A 312 -10.02 -15.63 5.21
C ARG A 312 -10.10 -14.11 5.11
N ALA A 313 -9.45 -13.39 6.01
CA ALA A 313 -9.38 -11.93 5.97
C ALA A 313 -8.74 -11.42 4.67
N GLY A 314 -7.65 -12.04 4.22
CA GLY A 314 -7.02 -11.73 2.93
C GLY A 314 -7.96 -11.97 1.74
N ALA A 315 -8.71 -13.07 1.76
CA ALA A 315 -9.71 -13.37 0.73
C ALA A 315 -10.88 -12.36 0.75
N CYS A 316 -11.38 -11.98 1.92
CA CYS A 316 -12.41 -10.95 2.07
C CYS A 316 -11.94 -9.58 1.53
N LEU A 317 -10.70 -9.17 1.84
CA LEU A 317 -10.11 -7.95 1.29
C LEU A 317 -10.02 -8.02 -0.24
N ALA A 318 -9.60 -9.16 -0.79
CA ALA A 318 -9.55 -9.35 -2.24
C ALA A 318 -10.94 -9.23 -2.87
N LEU A 319 -11.96 -9.86 -2.26
CA LEU A 319 -13.34 -9.76 -2.71
C LEU A 319 -13.81 -8.29 -2.73
N GLY A 320 -13.56 -7.56 -1.63
CA GLY A 320 -13.88 -6.14 -1.56
C GLY A 320 -13.22 -5.31 -2.67
N LEU A 321 -11.93 -5.54 -2.95
CA LEU A 321 -11.21 -4.85 -4.02
C LEU A 321 -11.70 -5.22 -5.42
N LEU A 322 -11.99 -6.52 -5.67
CA LEU A 322 -12.44 -7.01 -6.97
C LEU A 322 -13.87 -6.55 -7.30
N TYR A 323 -14.69 -6.31 -6.28
CA TYR A 323 -16.08 -5.83 -6.40
C TYR A 323 -16.24 -4.32 -6.10
N ALA A 324 -15.14 -3.62 -5.81
CA ALA A 324 -15.18 -2.19 -5.53
C ALA A 324 -15.89 -1.41 -6.66
N GLY A 325 -16.79 -0.51 -6.29
CA GLY A 325 -17.55 0.32 -7.22
C GLY A 325 -18.67 -0.39 -8.00
N ARG A 326 -18.97 -1.67 -7.73
CA ARG A 326 -20.02 -2.43 -8.44
C ARG A 326 -21.37 -2.43 -7.72
N ALA A 327 -21.42 -2.01 -6.46
CA ALA A 327 -22.62 -2.09 -5.60
C ALA A 327 -23.24 -3.49 -5.57
N ASP A 328 -22.41 -4.55 -5.57
CA ASP A 328 -22.85 -5.93 -5.58
C ASP A 328 -23.37 -6.34 -4.18
N GLU A 329 -24.67 -6.61 -4.06
CA GLU A 329 -25.32 -6.93 -2.79
C GLU A 329 -24.88 -8.29 -2.22
N ARG A 330 -24.49 -9.26 -3.06
CA ARG A 330 -24.00 -10.57 -2.59
C ARG A 330 -22.65 -10.42 -1.94
N ALA A 331 -21.73 -9.67 -2.58
CA ALA A 331 -20.42 -9.37 -2.02
C ALA A 331 -20.55 -8.59 -0.70
N ARG A 332 -21.43 -7.57 -0.67
CA ARG A 332 -21.72 -6.81 0.54
C ARG A 332 -22.25 -7.69 1.67
N ALA A 333 -23.28 -8.51 1.39
CA ALA A 333 -23.88 -9.39 2.40
C ALA A 333 -22.89 -10.42 2.94
N LEU A 334 -22.05 -11.01 2.07
CA LEU A 334 -21.01 -11.94 2.50
C LEU A 334 -19.99 -11.25 3.43
N LEU A 335 -19.48 -10.09 3.05
CA LEU A 335 -18.51 -9.34 3.86
C LEU A 335 -19.08 -8.92 5.22
N LEU A 336 -20.32 -8.46 5.26
CA LEU A 336 -20.99 -8.11 6.53
C LEU A 336 -21.17 -9.33 7.44
N ARG A 337 -21.50 -10.50 6.90
CA ARG A 337 -21.57 -11.73 7.70
C ARG A 337 -20.22 -12.09 8.30
N GLN A 338 -19.12 -11.95 7.55
CA GLN A 338 -17.78 -12.24 8.07
C GLN A 338 -17.37 -11.28 9.21
N LEU A 339 -17.82 -10.04 9.21
CA LEU A 339 -17.61 -9.08 10.30
C LEU A 339 -18.48 -9.38 11.55
N SER A 340 -19.57 -10.11 11.39
CA SER A 340 -20.50 -10.44 12.48
C SER A 340 -20.28 -11.84 13.08
N LEU A 341 -19.27 -12.58 12.57
CA LEU A 341 -18.84 -13.85 13.17
C LEU A 341 -17.98 -13.52 14.40
N GLU A 342 -18.61 -13.45 15.57
CA GLU A 342 -17.95 -13.42 16.88
C GLU A 342 -17.61 -14.84 17.36
#